data_c50a3c6d37d7f480e7f7e38a33edc129
#
_entry.id   c50a3c6d37d7f480e7f7e38a33edc129
#
_cell.length_a   1.000
_cell.length_b   1.000
_cell.length_c   1.000
_cell.angle_alpha   90.00
_cell.angle_beta   90.00
_cell.angle_gamma   90.00
#
_symmetry.space_group_name_H-M   'P 1'
#
loop_
_entity.id
_entity.type
_entity.pdbx_description
1 polymer ?
#
loop_
_entity_poly.entity_id
_entity_poly.type
_entity_poly.pdbx_seq_one_letter_code
_entity_poly.pdbx_strand_id
1 'polypeptide(L)'
;MKIMIPFLMAMLPVASMAQSQSSAVPESLPSAAIPKTTAVLVIETPRQGVTVQQIMAVMPSEVEATVKLYLDGKIREWYSRGDGKGVIFLVEAKTEDEARAIMETLPLAKEHLMDHQYIPVGPLMPLRMFVGPGA
;
A
#
# COMPACT_ATOMS: atom_id res chain seq x y z
N MET A 1 -77.59 11.51 -33.52
CA MET A 1 -76.67 10.42 -33.87
C MET A 1 -75.26 10.91 -33.63
N LYS A 2 -74.64 10.56 -32.50
CA LYS A 2 -73.29 10.96 -32.13
C LYS A 2 -72.34 9.81 -32.45
N ILE A 3 -71.46 10.01 -33.40
CA ILE A 3 -70.39 9.08 -33.76
C ILE A 3 -69.21 9.41 -32.88
N MET A 4 -68.93 8.53 -31.91
CA MET A 4 -67.69 8.60 -31.10
C MET A 4 -66.56 7.83 -31.79
N ILE A 5 -65.52 8.54 -32.13
CA ILE A 5 -64.27 7.96 -32.64
C ILE A 5 -63.36 7.75 -31.47
N PRO A 6 -62.85 6.55 -31.12
CA PRO A 6 -61.83 6.38 -30.11
C PRO A 6 -60.48 6.71 -30.67
N PHE A 7 -59.82 7.66 -30.03
CA PHE A 7 -58.44 8.04 -30.29
C PHE A 7 -57.51 6.97 -29.69
N LEU A 8 -56.93 6.16 -30.57
CA LEU A 8 -55.96 5.13 -30.18
C LEU A 8 -54.59 5.77 -30.01
N MET A 9 -54.22 6.03 -28.76
CA MET A 9 -52.90 6.57 -28.38
C MET A 9 -51.89 5.41 -28.33
N ALA A 10 -51.07 5.28 -29.36
CA ALA A 10 -49.97 4.33 -29.38
C ALA A 10 -48.83 4.85 -28.48
N MET A 11 -48.64 4.23 -27.34
CA MET A 11 -47.45 4.39 -26.51
C MET A 11 -46.31 3.56 -27.07
N LEU A 12 -45.29 4.24 -27.60
CA LEU A 12 -44.01 3.63 -27.93
C LEU A 12 -43.19 3.44 -26.64
N PRO A 13 -42.63 2.25 -26.39
CA PRO A 13 -41.71 2.06 -25.27
C PRO A 13 -40.36 2.72 -25.63
N VAL A 14 -39.96 3.69 -24.86
CA VAL A 14 -38.60 4.22 -24.86
C VAL A 14 -37.72 3.14 -24.24
N ALA A 15 -36.97 2.42 -25.05
CA ALA A 15 -35.92 1.53 -24.60
C ALA A 15 -34.80 2.37 -24.01
N SER A 16 -34.75 2.46 -22.68
CA SER A 16 -33.63 3.02 -21.94
C SER A 16 -32.45 2.08 -22.07
N MET A 17 -31.54 2.37 -22.99
CA MET A 17 -30.24 1.70 -23.03
C MET A 17 -29.43 2.19 -21.83
N ALA A 18 -29.48 1.44 -20.73
CA ALA A 18 -28.53 1.55 -19.65
C ALA A 18 -27.15 1.13 -20.20
N GLN A 19 -26.32 2.10 -20.54
CA GLN A 19 -24.90 1.86 -20.78
C GLN A 19 -24.28 1.49 -19.45
N SER A 20 -24.06 0.19 -19.24
CA SER A 20 -23.18 -0.30 -18.21
C SER A 20 -21.77 0.22 -18.52
N GLN A 21 -21.38 1.33 -17.91
CA GLN A 21 -19.98 1.70 -17.81
C GLN A 21 -19.33 0.66 -16.92
N SER A 22 -18.78 -0.37 -17.55
CA SER A 22 -17.83 -1.27 -16.93
C SER A 22 -16.66 -0.40 -16.50
N SER A 23 -16.57 -0.10 -15.20
CA SER A 23 -15.35 0.46 -14.61
C SER A 23 -14.27 -0.58 -14.82
N ALA A 24 -13.49 -0.42 -15.87
CA ALA A 24 -12.31 -1.21 -16.09
C ALA A 24 -11.40 -0.98 -14.88
N VAL A 25 -11.31 -1.99 -14.01
CA VAL A 25 -10.22 -2.10 -13.04
C VAL A 25 -8.94 -1.98 -13.85
N PRO A 26 -8.00 -1.09 -13.50
CA PRO A 26 -6.77 -0.96 -14.27
C PRO A 26 -6.11 -2.33 -14.35
N GLU A 27 -5.96 -2.78 -15.58
CA GLU A 27 -5.30 -4.03 -15.93
C GLU A 27 -3.94 -4.03 -15.24
N SER A 28 -3.68 -5.06 -14.43
CA SER A 28 -2.41 -5.20 -13.71
C SER A 28 -1.26 -5.03 -14.71
N LEU A 29 -0.26 -4.23 -14.34
CA LEU A 29 0.93 -4.01 -15.16
C LEU A 29 1.49 -5.36 -15.65
N PRO A 30 1.91 -5.48 -16.92
CA PRO A 30 2.52 -6.71 -17.41
C PRO A 30 3.70 -7.09 -16.52
N SER A 31 3.87 -8.38 -16.23
CA SER A 31 4.90 -8.91 -15.33
C SER A 31 6.32 -8.39 -15.64
N ALA A 32 6.60 -8.10 -16.91
CA ALA A 32 7.87 -7.51 -17.34
C ALA A 32 8.07 -6.04 -16.91
N ALA A 33 7.00 -5.36 -16.49
CA ALA A 33 7.04 -3.98 -15.99
C ALA A 33 7.14 -3.91 -14.47
N ILE A 34 7.07 -5.06 -13.77
CA ILE A 34 7.23 -5.11 -12.32
C ILE A 34 8.73 -5.13 -12.00
N PRO A 35 9.26 -4.15 -11.25
CA PRO A 35 10.66 -4.13 -10.90
C PRO A 35 11.00 -5.28 -9.95
N LYS A 36 12.23 -5.79 -10.06
CA LYS A 36 12.76 -6.73 -9.06
C LYS A 36 12.83 -6.03 -7.70
N THR A 37 12.27 -6.64 -6.69
CA THR A 37 12.33 -6.12 -5.31
C THR A 37 13.79 -6.05 -4.84
N THR A 38 14.19 -4.88 -4.39
CA THR A 38 15.53 -4.63 -3.82
C THR A 38 15.49 -4.13 -2.39
N ALA A 39 14.32 -3.71 -1.93
CA ALA A 39 14.05 -3.32 -0.56
C ALA A 39 12.55 -3.46 -0.26
N VAL A 40 12.19 -3.35 1.00
CA VAL A 40 10.79 -3.29 1.42
C VAL A 40 10.57 -2.04 2.26
N LEU A 41 9.63 -1.21 1.85
CA LEU A 41 9.16 -0.09 2.65
C LEU A 41 8.18 -0.64 3.69
N VAL A 42 8.45 -0.37 4.95
CA VAL A 42 7.60 -0.80 6.06
C VAL A 42 7.00 0.43 6.73
N ILE A 43 5.69 0.49 6.79
CA ILE A 43 4.97 1.53 7.52
C ILE A 43 4.50 0.93 8.83
N GLU A 44 5.03 1.45 9.93
CA GLU A 44 4.71 1.05 11.28
C GLU A 44 3.77 2.06 11.93
N THR A 45 2.67 1.59 12.47
CA THR A 45 1.67 2.41 13.17
C THR A 45 1.27 1.79 14.49
N PRO A 46 0.98 2.59 15.54
CA PRO A 46 0.43 2.05 16.77
C PRO A 46 -0.85 1.27 16.51
N ARG A 47 -0.95 0.08 17.09
CA ARG A 47 -2.15 -0.73 17.04
C ARG A 47 -3.30 -0.03 17.75
N GLN A 48 -4.51 -0.21 17.26
CA GLN A 48 -5.70 0.36 17.88
C GLN A 48 -5.82 -0.07 19.37
N GLY A 49 -6.05 0.91 20.24
CA GLY A 49 -6.18 0.68 21.69
C GLY A 49 -4.86 0.69 22.46
N VAL A 50 -3.72 0.73 21.76
CA VAL A 50 -2.41 0.88 22.40
C VAL A 50 -2.21 2.33 22.84
N THR A 51 -1.76 2.51 24.08
CA THR A 51 -1.47 3.83 24.66
C THR A 51 -0.03 4.27 24.39
N VAL A 52 0.19 5.58 24.37
CA VAL A 52 1.54 6.16 24.28
C VAL A 52 2.43 5.65 25.40
N GLN A 53 1.89 5.48 26.61
CA GLN A 53 2.65 4.98 27.77
C GLN A 53 3.17 3.56 27.54
N GLN A 54 2.37 2.67 26.94
CA GLN A 54 2.82 1.32 26.60
C GLN A 54 3.97 1.34 25.59
N ILE A 55 3.88 2.19 24.57
CA ILE A 55 4.95 2.37 23.57
C ILE A 55 6.20 2.92 24.25
N MET A 56 6.07 3.98 25.05
CA MET A 56 7.21 4.63 25.71
C MET A 56 7.93 3.71 26.70
N ALA A 57 7.24 2.75 27.32
CA ALA A 57 7.86 1.76 28.19
C ALA A 57 8.83 0.83 27.45
N VAL A 58 8.59 0.56 26.17
CA VAL A 58 9.40 -0.31 25.32
C VAL A 58 10.43 0.49 24.49
N MET A 59 10.21 1.78 24.32
CA MET A 59 10.98 2.64 23.42
C MET A 59 12.51 2.58 23.61
N PRO A 60 13.09 2.55 24.85
CA PRO A 60 14.54 2.47 25.00
C PRO A 60 15.15 1.23 24.32
N SER A 61 14.52 0.06 24.53
CA SER A 61 14.98 -1.19 23.89
C SER A 61 14.68 -1.22 22.40
N GLU A 62 13.59 -0.59 21.97
CA GLU A 62 13.25 -0.45 20.55
C GLU A 62 14.31 0.36 19.80
N VAL A 63 14.69 1.51 20.33
CA VAL A 63 15.71 2.38 19.71
C VAL A 63 17.05 1.66 19.63
N GLU A 64 17.47 0.98 20.68
CA GLU A 64 18.72 0.20 20.68
C GLU A 64 18.71 -0.89 19.60
N ALA A 65 17.63 -1.68 19.53
CA ALA A 65 17.47 -2.74 18.53
C ALA A 65 17.42 -2.19 17.09
N THR A 66 16.72 -1.08 16.89
CA THR A 66 16.63 -0.41 15.58
C THR A 66 18.00 0.11 15.12
N VAL A 67 18.74 0.77 15.99
CA VAL A 67 20.10 1.24 15.69
C VAL A 67 21.03 0.08 15.34
N LYS A 68 20.92 -1.04 16.04
CA LYS A 68 21.69 -2.25 15.73
C LYS A 68 21.35 -2.78 14.33
N LEU A 69 20.09 -2.89 13.97
CA LEU A 69 19.67 -3.32 12.62
C LEU A 69 20.16 -2.35 11.55
N TYR A 70 20.23 -1.05 11.84
CA TYR A 70 20.77 -0.06 10.91
C TYR A 70 22.29 -0.25 10.72
N LEU A 71 23.04 -0.41 11.79
CA LEU A 71 24.49 -0.63 11.73
C LEU A 71 24.83 -1.96 11.04
N ASP A 72 23.97 -2.98 11.18
CA ASP A 72 24.09 -4.27 10.52
C ASP A 72 23.64 -4.21 9.02
N GLY A 73 23.20 -3.06 8.54
CA GLY A 73 22.74 -2.86 7.16
C GLY A 73 21.39 -3.51 6.84
N LYS A 74 20.63 -3.92 7.84
CA LYS A 74 19.28 -4.49 7.68
C LYS A 74 18.21 -3.43 7.48
N ILE A 75 18.38 -2.28 8.12
CA ILE A 75 17.59 -1.07 7.90
C ILE A 75 18.48 -0.08 7.18
N ARG A 76 18.07 0.36 5.99
CA ARG A 76 18.80 1.38 5.22
C ARG A 76 18.52 2.79 5.74
N GLU A 77 17.26 3.05 6.00
CA GLU A 77 16.74 4.37 6.39
C GLU A 77 15.49 4.19 7.25
N TRP A 78 15.24 5.14 8.14
CA TRP A 78 13.96 5.23 8.84
C TRP A 78 13.58 6.69 9.10
N TYR A 79 12.28 6.95 9.15
CA TYR A 79 11.72 8.28 9.27
C TYR A 79 10.52 8.29 10.20
N SER A 80 10.42 9.32 11.04
CA SER A 80 9.14 9.61 11.70
C SER A 80 8.14 10.10 10.66
N ARG A 81 6.92 9.62 10.74
CA ARG A 81 5.84 10.14 9.88
C ARG A 81 5.51 11.58 10.25
N GLY A 82 5.34 12.44 9.23
CA GLY A 82 5.01 13.84 9.43
C GLY A 82 3.64 14.10 10.09
N ASP A 83 2.75 13.09 10.06
CA ASP A 83 1.46 13.12 10.76
C ASP A 83 1.54 12.63 12.22
N GLY A 84 2.73 12.26 12.70
CA GLY A 84 2.96 11.77 14.07
C GLY A 84 2.40 10.36 14.33
N LYS A 85 1.96 9.62 13.32
CA LYS A 85 1.27 8.34 13.47
C LYS A 85 2.18 7.11 13.30
N GLY A 86 3.47 7.24 13.53
CA GLY A 86 4.39 6.11 13.48
C GLY A 86 5.68 6.40 12.74
N VAL A 87 6.29 5.33 12.24
CA VAL A 87 7.61 5.32 11.61
C VAL A 87 7.55 4.64 10.25
N ILE A 88 8.41 5.06 9.35
CA ILE A 88 8.63 4.40 8.06
C ILE A 88 10.05 3.88 8.04
N PHE A 89 10.22 2.62 7.67
CA PHE A 89 11.52 1.98 7.49
C PHE A 89 11.73 1.59 6.02
N LEU A 90 12.94 1.72 5.54
CA LEU A 90 13.39 1.10 4.30
C LEU A 90 14.30 -0.08 4.69
N VAL A 91 13.77 -1.29 4.55
CA VAL A 91 14.42 -2.53 4.98
C VAL A 91 15.13 -3.18 3.80
N GLU A 92 16.39 -3.61 4.01
CA GLU A 92 17.16 -4.41 3.06
C GLU A 92 16.59 -5.83 3.01
N ALA A 93 15.69 -6.07 2.08
CA ALA A 93 15.04 -7.35 1.89
C ALA A 93 14.61 -7.53 0.43
N LYS A 94 14.60 -8.76 -0.05
CA LYS A 94 14.17 -9.11 -1.41
C LYS A 94 12.72 -9.57 -1.47
N THR A 95 12.13 -9.88 -0.33
CA THR A 95 10.75 -10.32 -0.18
C THR A 95 10.10 -9.67 1.03
N GLU A 96 8.78 -9.65 1.03
CA GLU A 96 8.00 -9.21 2.19
C GLU A 96 8.29 -10.08 3.42
N ASP A 97 8.41 -11.40 3.24
CA ASP A 97 8.68 -12.33 4.34
C ASP A 97 10.04 -12.08 5.01
N GLU A 98 11.08 -11.77 4.21
CA GLU A 98 12.38 -11.38 4.77
C GLU A 98 12.29 -10.09 5.59
N ALA A 99 11.57 -9.09 5.08
CA ALA A 99 11.36 -7.84 5.81
C ALA A 99 10.56 -8.07 7.10
N ARG A 100 9.52 -8.88 7.04
CA ARG A 100 8.71 -9.25 8.20
C ARG A 100 9.55 -9.93 9.27
N ALA A 101 10.38 -10.89 8.90
CA ALA A 101 11.29 -11.57 9.81
C ALA A 101 12.26 -10.61 10.52
N ILE A 102 12.73 -9.58 9.82
CA ILE A 102 13.58 -8.54 10.42
C ILE A 102 12.78 -7.69 11.40
N MET A 103 11.61 -7.19 11.01
CA MET A 103 10.78 -6.30 11.85
C MET A 103 10.25 -7.01 13.10
N GLU A 104 9.93 -8.29 13.02
CA GLU A 104 9.47 -9.09 14.15
C GLU A 104 10.54 -9.31 15.25
N THR A 105 11.80 -8.99 14.97
CA THR A 105 12.85 -8.99 15.98
C THR A 105 12.83 -7.77 16.90
N LEU A 106 12.13 -6.71 16.48
CA LEU A 106 12.03 -5.47 17.24
C LEU A 106 11.11 -5.60 18.46
N PRO A 107 11.46 -4.95 19.58
CA PRO A 107 10.70 -5.06 20.82
C PRO A 107 9.22 -4.64 20.71
N LEU A 108 8.91 -3.55 20.03
CA LEU A 108 7.52 -3.10 19.83
C LEU A 108 6.69 -4.12 19.06
N ALA A 109 7.30 -4.81 18.08
CA ALA A 109 6.65 -5.88 17.33
C ALA A 109 6.42 -7.13 18.20
N LYS A 110 7.40 -7.53 19.01
CA LYS A 110 7.30 -8.65 19.94
C LYS A 110 6.20 -8.45 20.99
N GLU A 111 6.02 -7.23 21.46
CA GLU A 111 4.96 -6.86 22.40
C GLU A 111 3.60 -6.63 21.72
N HIS A 112 3.52 -6.84 20.41
CA HIS A 112 2.29 -6.65 19.61
C HIS A 112 1.68 -5.25 19.75
N LEU A 113 2.50 -4.22 19.89
CA LEU A 113 2.04 -2.84 20.07
C LEU A 113 1.85 -2.10 18.75
N MET A 114 2.41 -2.63 17.64
CA MET A 114 2.42 -1.98 16.35
C MET A 114 1.78 -2.86 15.26
N ASP A 115 1.17 -2.21 14.29
CA ASP A 115 0.77 -2.80 13.02
C ASP A 115 1.77 -2.40 11.94
N HIS A 116 2.05 -3.32 11.03
CA HIS A 116 3.02 -3.13 9.95
C HIS A 116 2.37 -3.35 8.59
N GLN A 117 2.60 -2.40 7.69
CA GLN A 117 2.30 -2.56 6.27
C GLN A 117 3.62 -2.72 5.51
N TYR A 118 3.73 -3.74 4.68
CA TYR A 118 4.91 -4.05 3.89
C TYR A 118 4.67 -3.75 2.42
N ILE A 119 5.55 -2.96 1.81
CA ILE A 119 5.45 -2.57 0.40
C ILE A 119 6.78 -2.91 -0.27
N PRO A 120 6.88 -4.01 -1.03
CA PRO A 120 8.07 -4.31 -1.82
C PRO A 120 8.35 -3.19 -2.81
N VAL A 121 9.60 -2.74 -2.88
CA VAL A 121 10.03 -1.67 -3.79
C VAL A 121 11.26 -2.11 -4.58
N GLY A 122 11.45 -1.52 -5.74
CA GLY A 122 12.58 -1.77 -6.61
C GLY A 122 12.94 -0.55 -7.43
N PRO A 123 13.91 -0.66 -8.34
CA PRO A 123 14.31 0.43 -9.22
C PRO A 123 13.12 0.96 -10.01
N LEU A 124 13.09 2.26 -10.27
CA LEU A 124 12.08 2.89 -11.12
C LEU A 124 12.26 2.41 -12.57
N MET A 125 11.53 1.36 -12.94
CA MET A 125 11.68 0.66 -14.21
C MET A 125 11.28 1.45 -15.47
N PRO A 126 10.26 2.32 -15.46
CA PRO A 126 9.83 2.98 -16.68
C PRO A 126 10.86 3.93 -17.30
N LEU A 127 11.85 4.41 -16.55
CA LEU A 127 12.85 5.35 -17.07
C LEU A 127 13.56 4.81 -18.32
N ARG A 128 13.91 3.53 -18.34
CA ARG A 128 14.56 2.92 -19.49
C ARG A 128 13.71 2.87 -20.74
N MET A 129 12.38 2.84 -20.58
CA MET A 129 11.43 2.88 -21.70
C MET A 129 11.30 4.28 -22.30
N PHE A 130 11.58 5.32 -21.50
CA PHE A 130 11.44 6.71 -21.91
C PHE A 130 12.77 7.33 -22.43
N VAL A 131 13.91 6.76 -22.07
CA VAL A 131 15.24 7.29 -22.45
C VAL A 131 15.77 6.67 -23.76
N GLY A 132 15.09 5.69 -24.33
CA GLY A 132 15.47 5.05 -25.61
C GLY A 132 16.73 4.18 -25.51
N PRO A 133 17.05 3.42 -26.60
CA PRO A 133 18.14 2.44 -26.58
C PRO A 133 19.56 3.04 -26.67
N GLY A 134 19.72 4.33 -26.47
CA GLY A 134 20.99 5.05 -26.65
C GLY A 134 21.42 5.94 -25.47
N ALA A 135 20.81 5.81 -24.30
CA ALA A 135 21.19 6.58 -23.11
C ALA A 135 22.00 5.73 -22.13
#